data_75c6e9828ddc5eae8b4e8994e6d8688c
#
_entry.id   75c6e9828ddc5eae8b4e8994e6d8688c
#
_cell.length_a   1.000
_cell.length_b   1.000
_cell.length_c   1.000
_cell.angle_alpha   90.00
_cell.angle_beta   90.00
_cell.angle_gamma   90.00
#
_symmetry.space_group_name_H-M   'P 1'
#
loop_
_entity.id
_entity.type
_entity.pdbx_description
1 polymer ?
#
loop_
_entity_poly.entity_id
_entity_poly.type
_entity_poly.pdbx_seq_one_letter_code
_entity_poly.pdbx_strand_id
1 'polypeptide(L)'
;MKQSIIFLSTLITLHSCKGNENSVQNNEVEQAKNMENIDTATFGAGCFWCVEAQFQLLNGVLKVESGFMGGHVKNPAYREVCNGTTGHAEVCQIAYDKTKISYEELLAAFWQSHDPTQLNRQGNDIGTQYRSVIFYHDDNQKQLAEKYKAELNNSGAWDKPIVTEISMASVFYKADDYHQNYFNQNGDQPYCSFIIQPKVEKFKKVFKDKLVK
;
A
#
# COMPACT_ATOMS: atom_id res chain seq x y z
N MET A 1 40.32 32.87 -73.73
CA MET A 1 40.46 32.76 -72.24
C MET A 1 39.36 31.83 -71.74
N LYS A 2 39.72 30.58 -71.39
CA LYS A 2 38.78 29.56 -70.87
C LYS A 2 39.03 29.44 -69.36
N GLN A 3 38.04 29.78 -68.53
CA GLN A 3 38.09 29.59 -67.10
C GLN A 3 37.49 28.19 -66.79
N SER A 4 38.30 27.33 -66.20
CA SER A 4 37.89 26.02 -65.64
C SER A 4 37.38 26.20 -64.24
N ILE A 5 36.14 25.83 -63.98
CA ILE A 5 35.54 25.78 -62.65
C ILE A 5 35.76 24.37 -62.11
N ILE A 6 36.51 24.27 -61.00
CA ILE A 6 36.75 23.04 -60.22
C ILE A 6 35.63 22.89 -59.20
N PHE A 7 34.76 21.85 -59.34
CA PHE A 7 33.80 21.47 -58.31
C PHE A 7 34.50 20.60 -57.25
N LEU A 8 34.57 21.14 -56.04
CA LEU A 8 35.05 20.40 -54.87
C LEU A 8 33.85 19.68 -54.22
N SER A 9 33.78 18.37 -54.43
CA SER A 9 32.76 17.49 -53.83
C SER A 9 33.16 17.18 -52.39
N THR A 10 32.49 17.80 -51.42
CA THR A 10 32.63 17.45 -49.98
C THR A 10 31.76 16.21 -49.67
N LEU A 11 32.45 15.11 -49.40
CA LEU A 11 31.85 13.86 -48.95
C LEU A 11 31.50 13.97 -47.46
N ILE A 12 30.23 14.16 -47.13
CA ILE A 12 29.75 14.15 -45.72
C ILE A 12 29.59 12.67 -45.34
N THR A 13 30.48 12.17 -44.49
CA THR A 13 30.35 10.86 -43.86
C THR A 13 29.36 10.97 -42.69
N LEU A 14 28.15 10.46 -42.89
CA LEU A 14 27.18 10.25 -41.81
C LEU A 14 27.67 9.13 -40.89
N HIS A 15 28.23 9.48 -39.74
CA HIS A 15 28.45 8.56 -38.64
C HIS A 15 27.12 8.24 -37.98
N SER A 16 26.59 7.06 -38.32
CA SER A 16 25.40 6.52 -37.62
C SER A 16 25.80 6.08 -36.25
N CYS A 17 25.35 6.79 -35.22
CA CYS A 17 25.43 6.37 -33.82
C CYS A 17 24.47 5.19 -33.55
N LYS A 18 24.92 3.95 -33.76
CA LYS A 18 24.18 2.72 -33.45
C LYS A 18 24.24 2.30 -31.97
N GLY A 19 24.71 3.17 -31.07
CA GLY A 19 24.99 2.79 -29.68
C GLY A 19 23.82 3.01 -28.69
N ASN A 20 22.75 3.68 -29.06
CA ASN A 20 21.74 4.15 -28.08
C ASN A 20 20.39 3.42 -28.11
N GLU A 21 20.06 2.72 -29.17
CA GLU A 21 18.75 2.06 -29.30
C GLU A 21 18.63 0.82 -28.41
N ASN A 22 19.67 0.02 -28.27
CA ASN A 22 19.66 -1.18 -27.46
C ASN A 22 19.61 -0.90 -25.94
N SER A 23 20.14 0.22 -25.47
CA SER A 23 20.10 0.60 -24.06
C SER A 23 18.73 1.13 -23.66
N VAL A 24 18.04 1.83 -24.54
CA VAL A 24 16.67 2.33 -24.31
C VAL A 24 15.70 1.15 -24.28
N GLN A 25 15.79 0.23 -25.23
CA GLN A 25 14.91 -0.93 -25.32
C GLN A 25 15.11 -1.91 -24.14
N ASN A 26 16.33 -2.10 -23.65
CA ASN A 26 16.61 -2.91 -22.46
C ASN A 26 16.03 -2.25 -21.18
N ASN A 27 16.11 -0.94 -21.05
CA ASN A 27 15.53 -0.21 -19.92
C ASN A 27 13.99 -0.28 -19.92
N GLU A 28 13.34 -0.19 -21.08
CA GLU A 28 11.88 -0.31 -21.20
C GLU A 28 11.39 -1.73 -20.84
N VAL A 29 12.10 -2.76 -21.28
CA VAL A 29 11.79 -4.16 -20.95
C VAL A 29 12.00 -4.44 -19.46
N GLU A 30 13.04 -3.90 -18.85
CA GLU A 30 13.31 -4.05 -17.42
C GLU A 30 12.28 -3.27 -16.57
N GLN A 31 11.90 -2.08 -16.99
CA GLN A 31 10.83 -1.31 -16.34
C GLN A 31 9.46 -2.02 -16.45
N ALA A 32 9.12 -2.55 -17.62
CA ALA A 32 7.89 -3.32 -17.81
C ALA A 32 7.86 -4.57 -16.92
N LYS A 33 8.96 -5.33 -16.87
CA LYS A 33 9.10 -6.50 -16.00
C LYS A 33 9.02 -6.15 -14.52
N ASN A 34 9.58 -5.01 -14.12
CA ASN A 34 9.46 -4.52 -12.74
C ASN A 34 8.02 -4.15 -12.40
N MET A 35 7.25 -3.58 -13.32
CA MET A 35 5.84 -3.26 -13.12
C MET A 35 4.96 -4.52 -12.99
N GLU A 36 5.25 -5.61 -13.70
CA GLU A 36 4.53 -6.89 -13.57
C GLU A 36 4.67 -7.53 -12.18
N ASN A 37 5.73 -7.20 -11.46
CA ASN A 37 5.99 -7.70 -10.12
C ASN A 37 5.32 -6.86 -9.03
N ILE A 38 4.76 -5.71 -9.36
CA ILE A 38 4.07 -4.84 -8.40
C ILE A 38 2.61 -5.25 -8.32
N ASP A 39 2.12 -5.38 -7.10
CA ASP A 39 0.73 -5.67 -6.83
C ASP A 39 0.19 -4.74 -5.72
N THR A 40 -1.12 -4.77 -5.48
CA THR A 40 -1.80 -3.88 -4.55
C THR A 40 -2.58 -4.69 -3.50
N ALA A 41 -2.43 -4.32 -2.23
CA ALA A 41 -3.27 -4.77 -1.12
C ALA A 41 -3.97 -3.57 -0.48
N THR A 42 -5.19 -3.75 0.05
CA THR A 42 -5.91 -2.67 0.74
C THR A 42 -6.53 -3.16 2.03
N PHE A 43 -6.13 -2.56 3.15
CA PHE A 43 -6.49 -2.97 4.50
C PHE A 43 -6.99 -1.81 5.35
N GLY A 44 -8.08 -2.04 6.11
CA GLY A 44 -8.54 -1.18 7.20
C GLY A 44 -8.40 -1.93 8.54
N ALA A 45 -7.68 -1.35 9.49
CA ALA A 45 -7.39 -1.94 10.79
C ALA A 45 -7.43 -0.89 11.92
N GLY A 46 -8.46 -0.06 11.92
CA GLY A 46 -8.57 1.13 12.75
C GLY A 46 -8.01 2.37 12.08
N CYS A 47 -7.42 3.27 12.85
CA CYS A 47 -6.81 4.50 12.33
C CYS A 47 -5.71 4.21 11.30
N PHE A 48 -5.84 4.76 10.09
CA PHE A 48 -4.91 4.54 8.99
C PHE A 48 -3.48 5.02 9.28
N TRP A 49 -3.27 6.02 10.16
CA TRP A 49 -1.91 6.42 10.59
C TRP A 49 -1.16 5.27 11.28
N CYS A 50 -1.89 4.45 12.08
CA CYS A 50 -1.31 3.26 12.71
C CYS A 50 -0.90 2.21 11.69
N VAL A 51 -1.78 1.95 10.72
CA VAL A 51 -1.56 0.95 9.67
C VAL A 51 -0.41 1.37 8.77
N GLU A 52 -0.43 2.61 8.28
CA GLU A 52 0.63 3.19 7.45
C GLU A 52 2.00 3.06 8.12
N ALA A 53 2.12 3.51 9.39
CA ALA A 53 3.37 3.48 10.14
C ALA A 53 3.96 2.08 10.29
N GLN A 54 3.13 1.04 10.32
CA GLN A 54 3.57 -0.35 10.44
C GLN A 54 3.97 -0.93 9.08
N PHE A 55 3.12 -0.78 8.06
CA PHE A 55 3.35 -1.40 6.76
C PHE A 55 4.52 -0.78 5.98
N GLN A 56 4.79 0.51 6.17
CA GLN A 56 5.97 1.18 5.59
C GLN A 56 7.31 0.55 6.03
N LEU A 57 7.32 -0.20 7.12
CA LEU A 57 8.54 -0.83 7.63
C LEU A 57 8.89 -2.14 6.93
N LEU A 58 7.95 -2.75 6.21
CA LEU A 58 8.14 -4.07 5.61
C LEU A 58 8.99 -4.00 4.35
N ASN A 59 10.00 -4.84 4.26
CA ASN A 59 10.81 -4.99 3.06
C ASN A 59 9.96 -5.56 1.92
N GLY A 60 9.98 -4.90 0.76
CA GLY A 60 9.14 -5.25 -0.38
C GLY A 60 7.89 -4.39 -0.49
N VAL A 61 7.48 -3.66 0.56
CA VAL A 61 6.48 -2.60 0.46
C VAL A 61 7.12 -1.37 -0.21
N LEU A 62 6.53 -0.92 -1.31
CA LEU A 62 7.05 0.17 -2.13
C LEU A 62 6.38 1.50 -1.79
N LYS A 63 5.09 1.45 -1.47
CA LYS A 63 4.29 2.63 -1.15
C LYS A 63 3.12 2.23 -0.26
N VAL A 64 2.79 3.09 0.70
CA VAL A 64 1.55 3.00 1.50
C VAL A 64 0.85 4.34 1.39
N GLU A 65 -0.41 4.34 1.01
CA GLU A 65 -1.25 5.54 0.94
C GLU A 65 -2.45 5.39 1.87
N SER A 66 -2.60 6.34 2.78
CA SER A 66 -3.78 6.47 3.64
C SER A 66 -4.96 7.04 2.87
N GLY A 67 -6.15 6.48 3.04
CA GLY A 67 -7.35 6.90 2.32
C GLY A 67 -8.62 6.22 2.80
N PHE A 68 -9.62 6.22 1.93
CA PHE A 68 -10.99 5.77 2.23
C PHE A 68 -11.48 4.82 1.14
N MET A 69 -12.20 3.75 1.54
CA MET A 69 -12.80 2.79 0.61
C MET A 69 -14.05 2.15 1.20
N GLY A 70 -14.91 1.61 0.33
CA GLY A 70 -16.07 0.78 0.69
C GLY A 70 -17.34 1.56 1.04
N GLY A 71 -17.33 2.89 1.00
CA GLY A 71 -18.49 3.73 1.22
C GLY A 71 -19.24 4.12 -0.04
N HIS A 72 -20.29 4.93 0.12
CA HIS A 72 -21.18 5.35 -0.97
C HIS A 72 -21.00 6.81 -1.38
N VAL A 73 -20.30 7.62 -0.59
CA VAL A 73 -20.02 9.03 -0.89
C VAL A 73 -18.80 9.13 -1.80
N LYS A 74 -18.91 9.86 -2.93
CA LYS A 74 -17.79 10.11 -3.84
C LYS A 74 -16.95 11.26 -3.31
N ASN A 75 -15.62 11.12 -3.39
CA ASN A 75 -14.64 12.11 -2.92
C ASN A 75 -14.97 12.63 -1.50
N PRO A 76 -15.11 11.73 -0.50
CA PRO A 76 -15.53 12.12 0.83
C PRO A 76 -14.48 13.03 1.48
N ALA A 77 -14.94 14.10 2.15
CA ALA A 77 -14.07 14.87 3.01
C ALA A 77 -13.75 14.07 4.30
N TYR A 78 -12.55 14.23 4.84
CA TYR A 78 -12.15 13.55 6.08
C TYR A 78 -13.17 13.69 7.21
N ARG A 79 -13.70 14.92 7.41
CA ARG A 79 -14.70 15.19 8.45
C ARG A 79 -15.99 14.38 8.26
N GLU A 80 -16.41 14.14 7.03
CA GLU A 80 -17.61 13.34 6.72
C GLU A 80 -17.37 11.87 7.06
N VAL A 81 -16.17 11.35 6.75
CA VAL A 81 -15.78 9.99 7.13
C VAL A 81 -15.74 9.84 8.65
N CYS A 82 -15.14 10.79 9.37
CA CYS A 82 -15.11 10.79 10.84
C CYS A 82 -16.50 10.82 11.48
N ASN A 83 -17.48 11.44 10.84
CA ASN A 83 -18.88 11.44 11.30
C ASN A 83 -19.58 10.08 11.09
N GLY A 84 -18.95 9.13 10.38
CA GLY A 84 -19.50 7.80 10.12
C GLY A 84 -20.65 7.76 9.12
N THR A 85 -20.91 8.86 8.37
CA THR A 85 -22.06 9.00 7.46
C THR A 85 -21.79 8.56 6.05
N THR A 86 -20.52 8.33 5.67
CA THR A 86 -20.10 8.02 4.30
C THR A 86 -20.10 6.53 3.97
N GLY A 87 -20.10 5.66 4.99
CA GLY A 87 -19.91 4.22 4.87
C GLY A 87 -18.48 3.79 4.57
N HIS A 88 -17.55 4.72 4.34
CA HIS A 88 -16.15 4.42 4.10
C HIS A 88 -15.45 3.90 5.36
N ALA A 89 -14.48 2.98 5.16
CA ALA A 89 -13.45 2.69 6.14
C ALA A 89 -12.22 3.57 5.89
N GLU A 90 -11.51 3.92 6.96
CA GLU A 90 -10.11 4.32 6.87
C GLU A 90 -9.27 3.11 6.46
N VAL A 91 -8.51 3.24 5.38
CA VAL A 91 -7.72 2.16 4.84
C VAL A 91 -6.33 2.64 4.42
N CYS A 92 -5.40 1.70 4.33
CA CYS A 92 -4.14 1.89 3.62
C CYS A 92 -4.17 1.06 2.34
N GLN A 93 -3.88 1.70 1.21
CA GLN A 93 -3.57 1.04 -0.05
C GLN A 93 -2.06 0.88 -0.16
N ILE A 94 -1.62 -0.36 -0.38
CA ILE A 94 -0.22 -0.79 -0.26
C ILE A 94 0.22 -1.33 -1.61
N ALA A 95 1.15 -0.64 -2.28
CA ALA A 95 1.85 -1.18 -3.44
C ALA A 95 3.07 -1.98 -2.96
N TYR A 96 3.22 -3.21 -3.43
CA TYR A 96 4.29 -4.10 -2.97
C TYR A 96 4.90 -4.91 -4.14
N ASP A 97 6.17 -5.27 -3.98
CA ASP A 97 6.93 -6.12 -4.89
C ASP A 97 6.73 -7.59 -4.50
N LYS A 98 5.93 -8.33 -5.31
CA LYS A 98 5.62 -9.75 -5.09
C LYS A 98 6.86 -10.65 -5.04
N THR A 99 7.99 -10.19 -5.53
CA THR A 99 9.24 -10.97 -5.48
C THR A 99 9.94 -10.85 -4.13
N LYS A 100 9.55 -9.87 -3.29
CA LYS A 100 10.18 -9.59 -1.99
C LYS A 100 9.26 -9.87 -0.81
N ILE A 101 7.97 -9.63 -0.97
CA ILE A 101 6.95 -9.88 0.06
C ILE A 101 5.68 -10.42 -0.60
N SER A 102 5.15 -11.51 -0.08
CA SER A 102 3.91 -12.11 -0.57
C SER A 102 2.67 -11.43 0.03
N TYR A 103 1.51 -11.62 -0.62
CA TYR A 103 0.23 -11.18 -0.05
C TYR A 103 -0.09 -11.88 1.28
N GLU A 104 0.31 -13.14 1.43
CA GLU A 104 0.17 -13.90 2.69
C GLU A 104 0.96 -13.29 3.83
N GLU A 105 2.18 -12.79 3.56
CA GLU A 105 2.99 -12.08 4.55
C GLU A 105 2.36 -10.73 4.91
N LEU A 106 1.76 -10.02 3.96
CA LEU A 106 0.98 -8.80 4.24
C LEU A 106 -0.27 -9.11 5.06
N LEU A 107 -0.97 -10.23 4.79
CA LEU A 107 -2.10 -10.68 5.62
C LEU A 107 -1.63 -11.02 7.04
N ALA A 108 -0.49 -11.69 7.20
CA ALA A 108 0.06 -11.96 8.53
C ALA A 108 0.34 -10.67 9.30
N ALA A 109 0.89 -9.64 8.62
CA ALA A 109 1.09 -8.32 9.18
C ALA A 109 -0.23 -7.64 9.55
N PHE A 110 -1.26 -7.74 8.71
CA PHE A 110 -2.60 -7.22 8.97
C PHE A 110 -3.20 -7.83 10.24
N TRP A 111 -3.21 -9.16 10.36
CA TRP A 111 -3.78 -9.85 11.52
C TRP A 111 -3.04 -9.53 12.84
N GLN A 112 -1.76 -9.18 12.77
CA GLN A 112 -0.94 -8.80 13.94
C GLN A 112 -1.03 -7.31 14.29
N SER A 113 -1.49 -6.47 13.37
CA SER A 113 -1.50 -5.00 13.52
C SER A 113 -2.60 -4.49 14.46
N HIS A 114 -3.67 -5.28 14.69
CA HIS A 114 -4.86 -4.84 15.39
C HIS A 114 -5.60 -6.00 16.07
N ASP A 115 -6.70 -5.69 16.77
CA ASP A 115 -7.64 -6.68 17.31
C ASP A 115 -8.80 -6.87 16.29
N PRO A 116 -8.85 -7.98 15.55
CA PRO A 116 -9.84 -8.22 14.52
C PRO A 116 -11.22 -8.62 15.06
N THR A 117 -11.40 -8.68 16.39
CA THR A 117 -12.68 -9.04 17.04
C THR A 117 -13.53 -7.85 17.41
N GLN A 118 -13.02 -6.62 17.21
CA GLN A 118 -13.72 -5.38 17.58
C GLN A 118 -14.57 -4.87 16.43
N LEU A 119 -15.88 -5.02 16.56
CA LEU A 119 -16.82 -4.54 15.54
C LEU A 119 -16.90 -3.01 15.53
N ASN A 120 -16.68 -2.40 14.36
CA ASN A 120 -16.76 -0.97 14.12
C ASN A 120 -15.96 -0.11 15.11
N ARG A 121 -14.82 -0.58 15.52
CA ARG A 121 -13.87 0.13 16.36
C ARG A 121 -12.51 -0.52 16.38
N GLN A 122 -11.50 0.23 16.86
CA GLN A 122 -10.20 -0.33 17.23
C GLN A 122 -9.65 0.42 18.45
N GLY A 123 -9.66 -0.25 19.60
CA GLY A 123 -9.25 0.38 20.86
C GLY A 123 -10.19 1.55 21.23
N ASN A 124 -9.64 2.75 21.34
CA ASN A 124 -10.38 3.96 21.65
C ASN A 124 -11.01 4.64 20.42
N ASP A 125 -10.62 4.25 19.22
CA ASP A 125 -11.19 4.78 17.98
C ASP A 125 -12.52 4.07 17.70
N ILE A 126 -13.64 4.76 17.86
CA ILE A 126 -15.00 4.21 17.76
C ILE A 126 -15.70 4.79 16.52
N GLY A 127 -16.22 3.89 15.66
CA GLY A 127 -16.96 4.24 14.45
C GLY A 127 -16.74 3.23 13.33
N THR A 128 -17.68 3.18 12.39
CA THR A 128 -17.63 2.26 11.22
C THR A 128 -16.41 2.48 10.34
N GLN A 129 -15.87 3.71 10.35
CA GLN A 129 -14.64 4.06 9.64
C GLN A 129 -13.41 3.33 10.18
N TYR A 130 -13.42 2.87 11.43
CA TYR A 130 -12.31 2.15 12.08
C TYR A 130 -12.51 0.64 12.10
N ARG A 131 -13.44 0.11 11.26
CA ARG A 131 -13.68 -1.33 11.19
C ARG A 131 -12.51 -2.10 10.62
N SER A 132 -12.36 -3.34 11.05
CA SER A 132 -11.44 -4.29 10.45
C SER A 132 -11.99 -4.73 9.09
N VAL A 133 -11.23 -4.50 8.01
CA VAL A 133 -11.67 -4.86 6.65
C VAL A 133 -10.48 -5.16 5.73
N ILE A 134 -10.65 -6.14 4.86
CA ILE A 134 -9.78 -6.49 3.73
C ILE A 134 -10.56 -6.21 2.46
N PHE A 135 -10.06 -5.30 1.61
CA PHE A 135 -10.57 -5.09 0.27
C PHE A 135 -9.69 -5.85 -0.74
N TYR A 136 -10.20 -6.99 -1.23
CA TYR A 136 -9.46 -7.83 -2.18
C TYR A 136 -9.54 -7.28 -3.60
N HIS A 137 -8.44 -7.40 -4.35
CA HIS A 137 -8.33 -6.91 -5.73
C HIS A 137 -8.52 -8.04 -6.76
N ASP A 138 -8.37 -9.29 -6.34
CA ASP A 138 -8.57 -10.48 -7.18
C ASP A 138 -9.05 -11.69 -6.36
N ASP A 139 -9.40 -12.78 -7.05
CA ASP A 139 -9.93 -13.98 -6.43
C ASP A 139 -8.90 -14.73 -5.56
N ASN A 140 -7.60 -14.62 -5.86
CA ASN A 140 -6.55 -15.22 -5.04
C ASN A 140 -6.45 -14.51 -3.68
N GLN A 141 -6.45 -13.16 -3.69
CA GLN A 141 -6.48 -12.36 -2.46
C GLN A 141 -7.71 -12.67 -1.62
N LYS A 142 -8.88 -12.82 -2.26
CA LYS A 142 -10.11 -13.22 -1.58
C LYS A 142 -9.98 -14.57 -0.89
N GLN A 143 -9.56 -15.59 -1.63
CA GLN A 143 -9.42 -16.95 -1.10
C GLN A 143 -8.44 -17.02 0.07
N LEU A 144 -7.30 -16.33 -0.03
CA LEU A 144 -6.31 -16.24 1.05
C LEU A 144 -6.87 -15.52 2.28
N ALA A 145 -7.56 -14.40 2.11
CA ALA A 145 -8.17 -13.65 3.20
C ALA A 145 -9.23 -14.49 3.95
N GLU A 146 -10.12 -15.17 3.21
CA GLU A 146 -11.16 -16.05 3.76
C GLU A 146 -10.53 -17.25 4.49
N LYS A 147 -9.53 -17.90 3.90
CA LYS A 147 -8.79 -19.01 4.50
C LYS A 147 -8.18 -18.61 5.83
N TYR A 148 -7.37 -17.55 5.86
CA TYR A 148 -6.70 -17.12 7.10
C TYR A 148 -7.67 -16.62 8.16
N LYS A 149 -8.77 -15.96 7.78
CA LYS A 149 -9.84 -15.60 8.72
C LYS A 149 -10.44 -16.85 9.38
N ALA A 150 -10.73 -17.89 8.59
CA ALA A 150 -11.27 -19.15 9.10
C ALA A 150 -10.28 -19.89 10.01
N GLU A 151 -9.00 -19.96 9.61
CA GLU A 151 -7.94 -20.58 10.40
C GLU A 151 -7.75 -19.84 11.74
N LEU A 152 -7.74 -18.53 11.75
CA LEU A 152 -7.64 -17.72 12.97
C LEU A 152 -8.84 -17.89 13.89
N ASN A 153 -10.07 -17.95 13.35
CA ASN A 153 -11.25 -18.26 14.17
C ASN A 153 -11.19 -19.62 14.84
N ASN A 154 -10.59 -20.61 14.17
CA ASN A 154 -10.47 -21.97 14.67
C ASN A 154 -9.25 -22.20 15.57
N SER A 155 -8.29 -21.25 15.57
CA SER A 155 -7.03 -21.41 16.31
C SER A 155 -7.14 -21.23 17.82
N GLY A 156 -8.22 -20.61 18.30
CA GLY A 156 -8.36 -20.20 19.70
C GLY A 156 -7.45 -19.05 20.13
N ALA A 157 -6.81 -18.38 19.18
CA ALA A 157 -5.94 -17.21 19.48
C ALA A 157 -6.75 -15.99 19.99
N TRP A 158 -8.05 -15.99 19.77
CA TRP A 158 -8.98 -14.93 20.17
C TRP A 158 -10.19 -15.54 20.88
N ASP A 159 -10.60 -14.92 22.00
CA ASP A 159 -11.77 -15.36 22.77
C ASP A 159 -13.13 -15.02 22.09
N LYS A 160 -13.08 -14.14 21.06
CA LYS A 160 -14.26 -13.69 20.32
C LYS A 160 -14.08 -13.96 18.83
N PRO A 161 -15.20 -14.11 18.11
CA PRO A 161 -15.14 -14.28 16.65
C PRO A 161 -14.48 -13.08 15.94
N ILE A 162 -13.73 -13.37 14.87
CA ILE A 162 -13.16 -12.37 14.01
C ILE A 162 -14.25 -11.73 13.16
N VAL A 163 -14.43 -10.41 13.29
CA VAL A 163 -15.45 -9.62 12.62
C VAL A 163 -14.95 -8.90 11.37
N THR A 164 -13.71 -9.17 10.94
CA THR A 164 -13.12 -8.57 9.74
C THR A 164 -14.01 -8.76 8.53
N GLU A 165 -14.39 -7.67 7.88
CA GLU A 165 -15.08 -7.66 6.59
C GLU A 165 -14.11 -8.09 5.50
N ILE A 166 -14.56 -8.89 4.51
CA ILE A 166 -13.81 -9.24 3.31
C ILE A 166 -14.69 -8.86 2.13
N SER A 167 -14.35 -7.80 1.43
CA SER A 167 -15.15 -7.22 0.36
C SER A 167 -14.29 -6.94 -0.88
N MET A 168 -14.91 -6.90 -2.06
CA MET A 168 -14.23 -6.51 -3.29
C MET A 168 -13.76 -5.05 -3.19
N ALA A 169 -12.57 -4.76 -3.66
CA ALA A 169 -12.04 -3.40 -3.72
C ALA A 169 -12.93 -2.52 -4.62
N SER A 170 -13.23 -1.35 -4.13
CA SER A 170 -13.96 -0.30 -4.86
C SER A 170 -13.03 0.89 -5.13
N VAL A 171 -13.58 2.04 -5.46
CA VAL A 171 -12.78 3.25 -5.67
C VAL A 171 -12.07 3.62 -4.36
N PHE A 172 -10.76 3.76 -4.45
CA PHE A 172 -9.94 4.32 -3.38
C PHE A 172 -9.91 5.84 -3.49
N TYR A 173 -10.22 6.51 -2.39
CA TYR A 173 -10.12 7.95 -2.26
C TYR A 173 -8.95 8.27 -1.33
N LYS A 174 -7.85 8.74 -1.91
CA LYS A 174 -6.67 9.15 -1.13
C LYS A 174 -7.06 10.25 -0.14
N ALA A 175 -6.65 10.12 1.12
CA ALA A 175 -6.79 11.18 2.11
C ALA A 175 -5.83 12.35 1.80
N ASP A 176 -6.17 13.53 2.30
CA ASP A 176 -5.37 14.75 2.10
C ASP A 176 -3.89 14.52 2.48
N ASP A 177 -3.00 15.30 1.86
CA ASP A 177 -1.55 15.09 1.98
C ASP A 177 -1.03 15.19 3.42
N TYR A 178 -1.69 15.96 4.29
CA TYR A 178 -1.31 16.05 5.70
C TYR A 178 -1.59 14.76 6.50
N HIS A 179 -2.35 13.81 5.95
CA HIS A 179 -2.56 12.48 6.54
C HIS A 179 -1.50 11.46 6.10
N GLN A 180 -0.79 11.72 4.99
CA GLN A 180 0.20 10.80 4.46
C GLN A 180 1.48 10.84 5.30
N ASN A 181 2.02 9.67 5.62
CA ASN A 181 3.24 9.53 6.41
C ASN A 181 3.17 10.29 7.77
N TYR A 182 1.96 10.30 8.34
CA TYR A 182 1.65 11.17 9.49
C TYR A 182 2.53 10.88 10.70
N PHE A 183 2.75 9.62 11.05
CA PHE A 183 3.55 9.24 12.20
C PHE A 183 4.99 9.76 12.11
N ASN A 184 5.63 9.63 10.95
CA ASN A 184 7.00 10.07 10.76
C ASN A 184 7.15 11.59 10.78
N GLN A 185 6.10 12.32 10.42
CA GLN A 185 6.08 13.79 10.42
C GLN A 185 5.63 14.41 11.75
N ASN A 186 4.92 13.63 12.59
CA ASN A 186 4.24 14.13 13.78
C ASN A 186 4.51 13.27 15.02
N GLY A 187 5.70 12.65 15.13
CA GLY A 187 6.03 11.70 16.19
C GLY A 187 5.81 12.22 17.62
N ASP A 188 5.96 13.52 17.85
CA ASP A 188 5.79 14.19 19.15
C ASP A 188 4.32 14.43 19.55
N GLN A 189 3.37 14.25 18.60
CA GLN A 189 1.95 14.40 18.93
C GLN A 189 1.50 13.32 19.91
N PRO A 190 0.63 13.65 20.89
CA PRO A 190 0.19 12.69 21.92
C PRO A 190 -0.34 11.37 21.34
N TYR A 191 -1.16 11.43 20.29
CA TYR A 191 -1.68 10.22 19.65
C TYR A 191 -0.55 9.36 19.06
N CYS A 192 0.45 9.98 18.43
CA CYS A 192 1.61 9.28 17.90
C CYS A 192 2.42 8.61 19.00
N SER A 193 2.73 9.33 20.07
CA SER A 193 3.57 8.85 21.16
C SER A 193 2.88 7.76 22.00
N PHE A 194 1.58 7.93 22.30
CA PHE A 194 0.87 7.02 23.21
C PHE A 194 0.14 5.87 22.52
N ILE A 195 -0.26 6.02 21.26
CA ILE A 195 -1.04 5.02 20.53
C ILE A 195 -0.24 4.36 19.42
N ILE A 196 0.40 5.14 18.54
CA ILE A 196 1.08 4.59 17.36
C ILE A 196 2.42 3.97 17.73
N GLN A 197 3.26 4.69 18.48
CA GLN A 197 4.60 4.24 18.84
C GLN A 197 4.63 2.84 19.49
N PRO A 198 3.80 2.53 20.51
CA PRO A 198 3.78 1.19 21.10
C PRO A 198 3.40 0.09 20.10
N LYS A 199 2.48 0.37 19.17
CA LYS A 199 2.10 -0.57 18.10
C LYS A 199 3.25 -0.82 17.15
N VAL A 200 3.94 0.23 16.72
CA VAL A 200 5.13 0.17 15.85
C VAL A 200 6.23 -0.64 16.51
N GLU A 201 6.52 -0.40 17.79
CA GLU A 201 7.56 -1.15 18.52
C GLU A 201 7.19 -2.64 18.69
N LYS A 202 5.92 -2.96 18.95
CA LYS A 202 5.44 -4.34 18.95
C LYS A 202 5.59 -4.98 17.57
N PHE A 203 5.18 -4.27 16.51
CA PHE A 203 5.27 -4.73 15.14
C PHE A 203 6.73 -5.03 14.73
N LYS A 204 7.66 -4.13 15.03
CA LYS A 204 9.10 -4.34 14.78
C LYS A 204 9.64 -5.59 15.45
N LYS A 205 9.20 -5.91 16.67
CA LYS A 205 9.62 -7.13 17.39
C LYS A 205 9.12 -8.39 16.70
N VAL A 206 7.87 -8.39 16.25
CA VAL A 206 7.25 -9.55 15.59
C VAL A 206 7.85 -9.79 14.19
N PHE A 207 8.06 -8.72 13.42
CA PHE A 207 8.50 -8.79 12.02
C PHE A 207 9.97 -8.41 11.78
N LYS A 208 10.83 -8.54 12.83
CA LYS A 208 12.25 -8.10 12.79
C LYS A 208 13.04 -8.54 11.57
N ASP A 209 12.75 -9.75 11.06
CA ASP A 209 13.46 -10.34 9.91
C ASP A 209 12.86 -9.93 8.56
N LYS A 210 11.75 -9.17 8.56
CA LYS A 210 11.01 -8.71 7.39
C LYS A 210 11.07 -7.19 7.21
N LEU A 211 11.78 -6.48 8.08
CA LEU A 211 11.88 -5.02 8.03
C LEU A 211 12.90 -4.56 6.99
N VAL A 212 12.67 -3.35 6.47
CA VAL A 212 13.67 -2.63 5.68
C VAL A 212 14.93 -2.45 6.56
N LYS A 213 16.09 -2.74 5.98
CA LYS A 213 17.40 -2.61 6.65
C LYS A 213 17.91 -1.18 6.57
#